data_b37399b70366d9c965123a57147eee38
#
_entry.id   b37399b70366d9c965123a57147eee38
#
_cell.length_a   1.000
_cell.length_b   1.000
_cell.length_c   1.000
_cell.angle_alpha   90.00
_cell.angle_beta   90.00
_cell.angle_gamma   90.00
#
_symmetry.space_group_name_H-M   'P 1'
#
loop_
_entity.id
_entity.type
_entity.pdbx_description
1 polymer ?
#
loop_
_entity_poly.entity_id
_entity_poly.type
_entity_poly.pdbx_seq_one_letter_code
_entity_poly.pdbx_strand_id
1 'polypeptide(L)'
;DKHWSRGLGDVYKRQDLERRRVKMFKSWKEGYLPARRVAAATSAAPTYFPAESIEGQWYLDGAVSTNNPVLIAHAESKALWPNEEIKILSVGTGYNERRLDGRKARKWGSISWLNAGIIQILMESNIEHVIAQSLFNDNYLRVDSSLVGIKSSFDNTSKRNLDSIKKLGESWWERFGEKSKEFIL
;
A
#
# COMPACT_ATOMS: atom_id res chain seq x y z
N ASP A 1 -25.48 -17.51 -11.23
CA ASP A 1 -25.10 -17.29 -9.81
C ASP A 1 -23.79 -16.55 -9.77
N LYS A 2 -23.89 -15.27 -9.50
CA LYS A 2 -22.71 -14.41 -9.40
C LYS A 2 -22.00 -14.68 -8.07
N HIS A 3 -20.99 -15.51 -8.11
CA HIS A 3 -20.14 -15.83 -6.94
C HIS A 3 -19.20 -14.66 -6.59
N TRP A 4 -19.77 -13.52 -6.24
CA TRP A 4 -19.02 -12.33 -5.86
C TRP A 4 -18.25 -12.49 -4.55
N SER A 5 -18.59 -13.45 -3.71
CA SER A 5 -18.02 -13.58 -2.36
C SER A 5 -17.12 -14.80 -2.17
N ARG A 6 -16.94 -15.66 -3.17
CA ARG A 6 -16.16 -16.91 -3.01
C ARG A 6 -14.75 -16.87 -3.59
N GLY A 7 -14.36 -15.82 -4.29
CA GLY A 7 -13.11 -15.81 -5.03
C GLY A 7 -12.06 -14.85 -4.52
N LEU A 8 -12.43 -13.84 -3.78
CA LEU A 8 -11.47 -12.83 -3.29
C LEU A 8 -11.00 -13.22 -1.91
N GLY A 9 -10.06 -14.14 -1.92
CA GLY A 9 -9.26 -14.35 -0.75
C GLY A 9 -8.40 -13.13 -0.49
N ASP A 10 -8.36 -12.68 0.75
CA ASP A 10 -7.44 -11.65 1.17
C ASP A 10 -6.00 -12.11 1.02
N VAL A 11 -5.17 -11.26 0.44
CA VAL A 11 -3.73 -11.47 0.35
C VAL A 11 -3.03 -10.34 1.10
N TYR A 12 -2.37 -10.69 2.19
CA TYR A 12 -1.61 -9.76 3.00
C TYR A 12 -0.12 -9.97 2.81
N LYS A 13 0.60 -8.92 2.46
CA LYS A 13 2.06 -8.96 2.32
C LYS A 13 2.75 -8.47 3.57
N ARG A 14 3.91 -9.05 3.89
CA ARG A 14 4.77 -8.69 5.01
C ARG A 14 6.23 -8.94 4.70
N GLN A 15 7.08 -8.29 5.47
CA GLN A 15 8.50 -8.56 5.47
C GLN A 15 8.84 -9.55 6.60
N ASP A 16 9.27 -10.76 6.26
CA ASP A 16 9.87 -11.70 7.20
C ASP A 16 11.24 -11.15 7.61
N LEU A 17 11.39 -10.86 8.90
CA LEU A 17 12.61 -10.25 9.43
C LEU A 17 13.82 -11.18 9.39
N GLU A 18 13.62 -12.45 9.69
CA GLU A 18 14.71 -13.42 9.80
C GLU A 18 15.22 -13.85 8.42
N ARG A 19 14.26 -14.08 7.49
CA ARG A 19 14.59 -14.51 6.14
C ARG A 19 14.80 -13.36 5.15
N ARG A 20 14.52 -12.13 5.57
CA ARG A 20 14.63 -10.89 4.77
C ARG A 20 13.92 -10.98 3.40
N ARG A 21 12.75 -11.60 3.38
CA ARG A 21 11.94 -11.78 2.17
C ARG A 21 10.48 -11.50 2.42
N VAL A 22 9.78 -11.17 1.34
CA VAL A 22 8.33 -10.97 1.39
C VAL A 22 7.63 -12.31 1.67
N LYS A 23 6.75 -12.33 2.65
CA LYS A 23 5.80 -13.42 2.90
C LYS A 23 4.41 -12.94 2.54
N MET A 24 3.73 -13.71 1.71
CA MET A 24 2.32 -13.52 1.39
C MET A 24 1.49 -14.45 2.26
N PHE A 25 0.54 -13.89 3.01
CA PHE A 25 -0.50 -14.67 3.67
C PHE A 25 -1.75 -14.62 2.80
N LYS A 26 -2.28 -15.79 2.49
CA LYS A 26 -3.41 -15.96 1.58
C LYS A 26 -4.53 -16.65 2.31
N SER A 27 -5.73 -16.08 2.30
CA SER A 27 -6.86 -16.64 3.04
C SER A 27 -7.18 -18.09 2.65
N TRP A 28 -6.91 -18.48 1.41
CA TRP A 28 -7.11 -19.86 0.93
C TRP A 28 -5.99 -20.85 1.30
N LYS A 29 -4.87 -20.38 1.87
CA LYS A 29 -3.78 -21.22 2.36
C LYS A 29 -3.63 -21.17 3.87
N GLU A 30 -3.64 -19.95 4.42
CA GLU A 30 -3.45 -19.69 5.85
C GLU A 30 -4.73 -19.16 6.52
N GLY A 31 -5.92 -19.58 6.04
CA GLY A 31 -7.22 -19.15 6.58
C GLY A 31 -7.48 -19.57 8.04
N TYR A 32 -6.66 -20.45 8.59
CA TYR A 32 -6.68 -20.82 10.01
C TYR A 32 -6.08 -19.73 10.93
N LEU A 33 -5.29 -18.81 10.38
CA LEU A 33 -4.69 -17.73 11.16
C LEU A 33 -5.75 -16.66 11.49
N PRO A 34 -5.78 -16.16 12.73
CA PRO A 34 -6.67 -15.08 13.08
C PRO A 34 -6.40 -13.81 12.25
N ALA A 35 -7.40 -13.33 11.52
CA ALA A 35 -7.27 -12.15 10.64
C ALA A 35 -6.67 -10.93 11.36
N ARG A 36 -7.00 -10.72 12.65
CA ARG A 36 -6.44 -9.64 13.47
C ARG A 36 -4.92 -9.68 13.56
N ARG A 37 -4.31 -10.88 13.70
CA ARG A 37 -2.85 -11.04 13.79
C ARG A 37 -2.20 -10.80 12.44
N VAL A 38 -2.88 -11.28 11.41
CA VAL A 38 -2.49 -11.06 10.04
C VAL A 38 -2.52 -9.56 9.72
N ALA A 39 -3.58 -8.84 10.10
CA ALA A 39 -3.70 -7.40 9.94
C ALA A 39 -2.65 -6.64 10.76
N ALA A 40 -2.44 -6.98 12.04
CA ALA A 40 -1.42 -6.36 12.87
C ALA A 40 -0.02 -6.48 12.25
N ALA A 41 0.34 -7.67 11.76
CA ALA A 41 1.64 -7.88 11.15
C ALA A 41 1.82 -7.15 9.80
N THR A 42 0.75 -6.99 8.97
CA THR A 42 0.85 -6.26 7.71
C THR A 42 0.92 -4.74 7.90
N SER A 43 0.52 -4.23 9.07
CA SER A 43 0.56 -2.82 9.42
C SER A 43 1.61 -2.47 10.49
N ALA A 44 2.53 -3.40 10.79
CA ALA A 44 3.62 -3.18 11.74
C ALA A 44 4.74 -2.31 11.12
N ALA A 45 4.41 -1.05 10.81
CA ALA A 45 5.32 -0.10 10.19
C ALA A 45 6.50 0.22 11.14
N PRO A 46 7.76 0.03 10.70
CA PRO A 46 8.93 0.37 11.50
C PRO A 46 8.88 1.81 12.01
N THR A 47 9.37 2.04 13.22
CA THR A 47 9.35 3.30 13.96
C THR A 47 8.02 3.69 14.58
N TYR A 48 6.88 3.17 14.09
CA TYR A 48 5.56 3.43 14.65
C TYR A 48 5.04 2.27 15.47
N PHE A 49 5.26 1.05 15.03
CA PHE A 49 4.76 -0.16 15.69
C PHE A 49 5.87 -1.19 15.89
N PRO A 50 5.77 -2.01 16.93
CA PRO A 50 6.68 -3.14 17.10
C PRO A 50 6.44 -4.20 16.02
N ALA A 51 7.46 -5.02 15.77
CA ALA A 51 7.29 -6.20 14.92
C ALA A 51 6.26 -7.16 15.53
N GLU A 52 5.44 -7.78 14.68
CA GLU A 52 4.42 -8.75 15.09
C GLU A 52 4.92 -10.18 14.89
N SER A 53 4.65 -11.06 15.86
CA SER A 53 5.01 -12.47 15.77
C SER A 53 3.79 -13.33 15.41
N ILE A 54 3.92 -14.18 14.39
CA ILE A 54 2.95 -15.20 14.01
C ILE A 54 3.66 -16.54 13.95
N GLU A 55 3.23 -17.50 14.73
CA GLU A 55 3.81 -18.87 14.79
C GLU A 55 5.33 -18.87 14.98
N GLY A 56 5.82 -17.98 15.84
CA GLY A 56 7.26 -17.87 16.16
C GLY A 56 8.11 -17.17 15.10
N GLN A 57 7.53 -16.72 14.00
CA GLN A 57 8.21 -15.89 13.00
C GLN A 57 7.87 -14.42 13.19
N TRP A 58 8.83 -13.53 12.98
CA TRP A 58 8.67 -12.08 13.15
C TRP A 58 8.47 -11.35 11.83
N TYR A 59 7.51 -10.44 11.82
CA TYR A 59 7.09 -9.72 10.62
C TYR A 59 7.04 -8.22 10.83
N LEU A 60 7.34 -7.48 9.77
CA LEU A 60 7.13 -6.05 9.61
C LEU A 60 6.09 -5.77 8.52
N ASP A 61 5.65 -4.53 8.47
CA ASP A 61 4.80 -4.02 7.40
C ASP A 61 5.36 -4.38 6.01
N GLY A 62 4.49 -4.86 5.16
CA GLY A 62 4.82 -5.18 3.79
C GLY A 62 5.20 -3.97 2.93
N ALA A 63 4.83 -2.76 3.33
CA ALA A 63 5.22 -1.53 2.65
C ALA A 63 6.74 -1.31 2.63
N VAL A 64 7.49 -1.90 3.59
CA VAL A 64 8.96 -1.87 3.62
C VAL A 64 9.57 -2.47 2.34
N SER A 65 8.94 -3.47 1.76
CA SER A 65 9.44 -4.16 0.56
C SER A 65 8.70 -3.76 -0.71
N THR A 66 7.41 -3.46 -0.62
CA THR A 66 6.56 -3.11 -1.76
C THR A 66 5.38 -2.29 -1.23
N ASN A 67 5.34 -1.00 -1.50
CA ASN A 67 4.26 -0.17 -0.99
C ASN A 67 2.95 -0.39 -1.77
N ASN A 68 3.01 -0.37 -3.09
CA ASN A 68 1.85 -0.67 -3.93
C ASN A 68 1.83 -2.16 -4.32
N PRO A 69 0.87 -2.96 -3.84
CA PRO A 69 0.82 -4.40 -4.10
C PRO A 69 0.29 -4.79 -5.48
N VAL A 70 0.11 -3.86 -6.41
CA VAL A 70 -0.56 -4.06 -7.70
C VAL A 70 0.01 -5.22 -8.51
N LEU A 71 1.34 -5.31 -8.64
CA LEU A 71 2.00 -6.38 -9.40
C LEU A 71 1.82 -7.76 -8.74
N ILE A 72 1.86 -7.78 -7.41
CA ILE A 72 1.61 -8.99 -6.64
C ILE A 72 0.16 -9.43 -6.79
N ALA A 73 -0.79 -8.48 -6.67
CA ALA A 73 -2.21 -8.77 -6.85
C ALA A 73 -2.49 -9.36 -8.24
N HIS A 74 -1.89 -8.77 -9.28
CA HIS A 74 -2.02 -9.31 -10.63
C HIS A 74 -1.44 -10.73 -10.77
N ALA A 75 -0.23 -10.95 -10.25
CA ALA A 75 0.41 -12.27 -10.32
C ALA A 75 -0.41 -13.35 -9.60
N GLU A 76 -0.95 -13.04 -8.42
CA GLU A 76 -1.82 -13.96 -7.68
C GLU A 76 -3.15 -14.20 -8.40
N SER A 77 -3.75 -13.15 -8.97
CA SER A 77 -4.99 -13.29 -9.75
C SER A 77 -4.78 -14.16 -10.97
N LYS A 78 -3.69 -13.96 -11.72
CA LYS A 78 -3.36 -14.81 -12.87
C LYS A 78 -3.04 -16.27 -12.49
N ALA A 79 -2.48 -16.50 -11.31
CA ALA A 79 -2.27 -17.86 -10.81
C ALA A 79 -3.59 -18.58 -10.46
N LEU A 80 -4.61 -17.83 -10.01
CA LEU A 80 -5.94 -18.36 -9.69
C LEU A 80 -6.84 -18.48 -10.93
N TRP A 81 -6.75 -17.50 -11.83
CA TRP A 81 -7.58 -17.38 -13.03
C TRP A 81 -6.71 -17.12 -14.27
N PRO A 82 -5.97 -18.11 -14.76
CA PRO A 82 -4.96 -17.92 -15.82
C PRO A 82 -5.53 -17.42 -17.14
N ASN A 83 -6.77 -17.77 -17.45
CA ASN A 83 -7.43 -17.45 -18.71
C ASN A 83 -8.36 -16.22 -18.63
N GLU A 84 -8.54 -15.66 -17.42
CA GLU A 84 -9.45 -14.52 -17.25
C GLU A 84 -8.72 -13.20 -17.51
N GLU A 85 -9.45 -12.22 -18.02
CA GLU A 85 -9.00 -10.84 -18.05
C GLU A 85 -9.06 -10.25 -16.65
N ILE A 86 -7.96 -9.66 -16.19
CA ILE A 86 -7.85 -9.12 -14.83
C ILE A 86 -7.89 -7.60 -14.88
N LYS A 87 -8.93 -7.01 -14.31
CA LYS A 87 -9.00 -5.57 -14.04
C LYS A 87 -8.52 -5.28 -12.61
N ILE A 88 -7.75 -4.22 -12.44
CA ILE A 88 -7.17 -3.85 -11.15
C ILE A 88 -7.53 -2.40 -10.79
N LEU A 89 -8.34 -2.24 -9.75
CA LEU A 89 -8.55 -0.96 -9.10
C LEU A 89 -7.55 -0.81 -7.94
N SER A 90 -6.66 0.17 -8.06
CA SER A 90 -5.64 0.47 -7.05
C SER A 90 -5.98 1.78 -6.34
N VAL A 91 -6.26 1.70 -5.04
CA VAL A 91 -6.57 2.88 -4.22
C VAL A 91 -5.36 3.22 -3.36
N GLY A 92 -4.83 4.43 -3.51
CA GLY A 92 -3.74 4.96 -2.72
C GLY A 92 -4.20 5.63 -1.44
N THR A 93 -3.25 6.13 -0.68
CA THR A 93 -3.45 6.92 0.54
C THR A 93 -3.02 8.37 0.38
N GLY A 94 -2.73 8.78 -0.85
CA GLY A 94 -2.12 10.06 -1.17
C GLY A 94 -0.59 10.02 -1.18
N TYR A 95 0.01 10.95 -1.87
CA TYR A 95 1.47 11.10 -1.92
C TYR A 95 1.90 12.51 -1.55
N ASN A 96 3.10 12.61 -0.97
CA ASN A 96 3.66 13.88 -0.53
C ASN A 96 4.50 14.50 -1.66
N GLU A 97 4.25 15.77 -1.97
CA GLU A 97 5.04 16.53 -2.94
C GLU A 97 6.25 17.24 -2.31
N ARG A 98 6.60 16.94 -1.06
CA ARG A 98 7.72 17.55 -0.37
C ARG A 98 9.02 17.33 -1.14
N ARG A 99 9.55 18.40 -1.68
CA ARG A 99 10.86 18.38 -2.36
C ARG A 99 11.98 18.48 -1.34
N LEU A 100 12.97 17.63 -1.48
CA LEU A 100 14.22 17.75 -0.74
C LEU A 100 15.21 18.62 -1.53
N ASP A 101 15.94 19.47 -0.80
CA ASP A 101 17.01 20.27 -1.39
C ASP A 101 18.24 19.38 -1.64
N GLY A 102 18.46 19.02 -2.91
CA GLY A 102 19.58 18.17 -3.31
C GLY A 102 20.95 18.76 -2.98
N ARG A 103 21.10 20.10 -2.97
CA ARG A 103 22.36 20.77 -2.60
C ARG A 103 22.68 20.54 -1.13
N LYS A 104 21.66 20.58 -0.24
CA LYS A 104 21.81 20.25 1.17
C LYS A 104 22.04 18.76 1.37
N ALA A 105 21.27 17.92 0.66
CA ALA A 105 21.35 16.48 0.77
C ALA A 105 22.74 15.90 0.40
N ARG A 106 23.47 16.58 -0.50
CA ARG A 106 24.87 16.22 -0.85
C ARG A 106 25.81 16.17 0.36
N LYS A 107 25.50 16.91 1.42
CA LYS A 107 26.33 16.99 2.63
C LYS A 107 25.77 16.18 3.81
N TRP A 108 24.70 15.43 3.60
CA TRP A 108 24.05 14.70 4.67
C TRP A 108 24.76 13.40 5.00
N GLY A 109 25.00 13.18 6.30
CA GLY A 109 25.35 11.88 6.86
C GLY A 109 24.10 11.11 7.27
N SER A 110 24.29 9.89 7.81
CA SER A 110 23.19 8.96 8.16
C SER A 110 22.13 9.59 9.05
N ILE A 111 22.50 10.36 10.06
CA ILE A 111 21.55 11.04 10.97
C ILE A 111 20.70 12.06 10.22
N SER A 112 21.33 12.84 9.33
CA SER A 112 20.60 13.85 8.54
C SER A 112 19.59 13.21 7.59
N TRP A 113 19.93 12.07 6.98
CA TRP A 113 19.03 11.29 6.15
C TRP A 113 17.84 10.72 6.94
N LEU A 114 18.09 10.20 8.14
CA LEU A 114 17.01 9.73 9.03
C LEU A 114 16.06 10.86 9.40
N ASN A 115 16.59 12.01 9.79
CA ASN A 115 15.80 13.20 10.13
C ASN A 115 15.04 13.77 8.93
N ALA A 116 15.56 13.61 7.72
CA ALA A 116 14.89 14.00 6.48
C ALA A 116 13.75 13.05 6.08
N GLY A 117 13.61 11.91 6.74
CA GLY A 117 12.57 10.92 6.47
C GLY A 117 12.92 9.95 5.34
N ILE A 118 14.18 9.51 5.27
CA ILE A 118 14.64 8.58 4.21
C ILE A 118 13.75 7.32 4.10
N ILE A 119 13.27 6.80 5.23
CA ILE A 119 12.37 5.64 5.24
C ILE A 119 11.07 5.97 4.49
N GLN A 120 10.50 7.15 4.73
CA GLN A 120 9.30 7.60 4.04
C GLN A 120 9.54 7.75 2.54
N ILE A 121 10.67 8.33 2.14
CA ILE A 121 11.04 8.48 0.73
C ILE A 121 11.12 7.12 0.02
N LEU A 122 11.72 6.12 0.68
CA LEU A 122 11.82 4.77 0.13
C LEU A 122 10.44 4.09 0.02
N MET A 123 9.55 4.35 0.98
CA MET A 123 8.18 3.82 0.97
C MET A 123 7.26 4.56 -0.02
N GLU A 124 7.54 5.80 -0.37
CA GLU A 124 6.78 6.60 -1.33
C GLU A 124 7.13 6.28 -2.80
N SER A 125 7.93 5.26 -3.06
CA SER A 125 8.24 4.82 -4.42
C SER A 125 6.96 4.49 -5.18
N ASN A 126 6.80 5.05 -6.37
CA ASN A 126 5.66 4.82 -7.26
C ASN A 126 6.01 3.88 -8.43
N ILE A 127 7.14 3.18 -8.35
CA ILE A 127 7.63 2.35 -9.46
C ILE A 127 6.62 1.27 -9.86
N GLU A 128 5.96 0.65 -8.90
CA GLU A 128 4.93 -0.37 -9.17
C GLU A 128 3.72 0.22 -9.91
N HIS A 129 3.35 1.48 -9.61
CA HIS A 129 2.29 2.18 -10.34
C HIS A 129 2.69 2.42 -11.80
N VAL A 130 3.92 2.92 -12.03
CA VAL A 130 4.42 3.19 -13.38
C VAL A 130 4.48 1.91 -14.21
N ILE A 131 4.97 0.82 -13.63
CA ILE A 131 5.01 -0.48 -14.29
C ILE A 131 3.60 -0.99 -14.57
N ALA A 132 2.69 -0.93 -13.60
CA ALA A 132 1.31 -1.39 -13.76
C ALA A 132 0.58 -0.59 -14.85
N GLN A 133 0.76 0.73 -14.89
CA GLN A 133 0.18 1.58 -15.93
C GLN A 133 0.64 1.17 -17.33
N SER A 134 1.92 0.81 -17.47
CA SER A 134 2.49 0.39 -18.75
C SER A 134 2.09 -1.03 -19.16
N LEU A 135 1.90 -1.93 -18.20
CA LEU A 135 1.59 -3.34 -18.47
C LEU A 135 0.10 -3.58 -18.69
N PHE A 136 -0.76 -2.89 -17.93
CA PHE A 136 -2.19 -3.22 -17.87
C PHE A 136 -3.08 -2.21 -18.59
N ASN A 137 -2.54 -1.04 -18.96
CA ASN A 137 -3.25 0.00 -19.73
C ASN A 137 -4.68 0.24 -19.19
N ASP A 138 -5.70 -0.07 -20.00
CA ASP A 138 -7.10 0.15 -19.67
C ASP A 138 -7.64 -0.80 -18.58
N ASN A 139 -6.91 -1.86 -18.26
CA ASN A 139 -7.25 -2.80 -17.19
C ASN A 139 -6.66 -2.37 -15.82
N TYR A 140 -6.14 -1.15 -15.73
CA TYR A 140 -5.61 -0.60 -14.49
C TYR A 140 -6.15 0.81 -14.22
N LEU A 141 -6.82 0.96 -13.09
CA LEU A 141 -7.25 2.27 -12.60
C LEU A 141 -6.62 2.58 -11.25
N ARG A 142 -5.89 3.72 -11.16
CA ARG A 142 -5.35 4.24 -9.90
C ARG A 142 -6.16 5.41 -9.40
N VAL A 143 -6.64 5.31 -8.16
CA VAL A 143 -7.23 6.40 -7.39
C VAL A 143 -6.20 6.89 -6.41
N ASP A 144 -5.65 8.07 -6.66
CA ASP A 144 -4.60 8.69 -5.82
C ASP A 144 -4.45 10.17 -6.13
N SER A 145 -3.95 10.95 -5.19
CA SER A 145 -3.57 12.35 -5.43
C SER A 145 -2.58 12.88 -4.39
N SER A 146 -2.08 14.09 -4.63
CA SER A 146 -1.22 14.80 -3.69
C SER A 146 -1.95 15.16 -2.38
N LEU A 147 -1.21 15.08 -1.27
CA LEU A 147 -1.64 15.44 0.08
C LEU A 147 -1.43 16.94 0.37
N VAL A 148 -1.81 17.83 -0.56
CA VAL A 148 -1.66 19.27 -0.37
C VAL A 148 -2.42 19.75 0.87
N GLY A 149 -1.69 20.41 1.79
CA GLY A 149 -2.28 20.96 3.03
C GLY A 149 -2.59 19.92 4.11
N ILE A 150 -2.28 18.65 3.88
CA ILE A 150 -2.43 17.55 4.83
C ILE A 150 -1.06 17.20 5.41
N LYS A 151 -1.00 17.02 6.72
CA LYS A 151 0.21 16.53 7.39
C LYS A 151 0.27 15.03 7.27
N SER A 152 1.30 14.53 6.61
CA SER A 152 1.49 13.09 6.30
C SER A 152 2.02 12.25 7.46
N SER A 153 2.25 12.84 8.64
CA SER A 153 2.65 12.07 9.82
C SER A 153 1.49 11.19 10.28
N PHE A 154 1.74 9.87 10.43
CA PHE A 154 0.73 8.87 10.80
C PHE A 154 0.09 9.11 12.17
N ASP A 155 0.78 9.80 13.07
CA ASP A 155 0.34 10.12 14.42
C ASP A 155 -0.36 11.48 14.54
N ASN A 156 -0.54 12.21 13.44
CA ASN A 156 -1.22 13.49 13.47
C ASN A 156 -2.75 13.36 13.48
N THR A 157 -3.31 13.18 14.66
CA THR A 157 -4.75 13.04 14.89
C THR A 157 -5.45 14.37 15.19
N SER A 158 -4.82 15.53 14.91
CA SER A 158 -5.47 16.83 15.13
C SER A 158 -6.76 16.92 14.31
N LYS A 159 -7.81 17.49 14.91
CA LYS A 159 -9.13 17.65 14.25
C LYS A 159 -9.01 18.29 12.87
N ARG A 160 -8.20 19.35 12.78
CA ARG A 160 -7.96 20.04 11.49
C ARG A 160 -7.39 19.10 10.42
N ASN A 161 -6.44 18.24 10.81
CA ASN A 161 -5.83 17.29 9.87
C ASN A 161 -6.81 16.20 9.43
N LEU A 162 -7.58 15.67 10.40
CA LEU A 162 -8.61 14.67 10.11
C LEU A 162 -9.72 15.23 9.20
N ASP A 163 -10.18 16.46 9.46
CA ASP A 163 -11.16 17.15 8.60
C ASP A 163 -10.60 17.37 7.17
N SER A 164 -9.31 17.68 7.03
CA SER A 164 -8.67 17.81 5.73
C SER A 164 -8.57 16.49 4.98
N ILE A 165 -8.25 15.38 5.66
CA ILE A 165 -8.21 14.03 5.09
C ILE A 165 -9.61 13.61 4.62
N LYS A 166 -10.65 13.87 5.43
CA LYS A 166 -12.03 13.58 5.07
C LYS A 166 -12.46 14.32 3.80
N LYS A 167 -12.19 15.64 3.74
CA LYS A 167 -12.48 16.45 2.55
C LYS A 167 -11.74 15.95 1.30
N LEU A 168 -10.50 15.49 1.46
CA LEU A 168 -9.75 14.88 0.36
C LEU A 168 -10.46 13.60 -0.13
N GLY A 169 -10.90 12.74 0.78
CA GLY A 169 -11.66 11.54 0.42
C GLY A 169 -12.97 11.86 -0.31
N GLU A 170 -13.70 12.89 0.13
CA GLU A 170 -14.91 13.38 -0.54
C GLU A 170 -14.58 13.85 -1.97
N SER A 171 -13.51 14.65 -2.14
CA SER A 171 -13.08 15.12 -3.47
C SER A 171 -12.61 13.97 -4.39
N TRP A 172 -12.04 12.90 -3.82
CA TRP A 172 -11.69 11.71 -4.61
C TRP A 172 -12.94 10.99 -5.09
N TRP A 173 -13.97 10.90 -4.26
CA TRP A 173 -15.24 10.33 -4.68
C TRP A 173 -15.89 11.12 -5.82
N GLU A 174 -15.90 12.45 -5.74
CA GLU A 174 -16.39 13.32 -6.81
C GLU A 174 -15.61 13.14 -8.11
N ARG A 175 -14.27 12.99 -8.02
CA ARG A 175 -13.39 12.90 -9.19
C ARG A 175 -13.32 11.51 -9.80
N PHE A 176 -13.30 10.47 -8.98
CA PHE A 176 -12.99 9.11 -9.40
C PHE A 176 -14.15 8.13 -9.21
N GLY A 177 -15.21 8.50 -8.47
CA GLY A 177 -16.25 7.58 -8.05
C GLY A 177 -16.99 6.93 -9.21
N GLU A 178 -17.52 7.72 -10.14
CA GLU A 178 -18.21 7.17 -11.31
C GLU A 178 -17.30 6.34 -12.19
N LYS A 179 -16.11 6.85 -12.50
CA LYS A 179 -15.11 6.10 -13.27
C LYS A 179 -14.73 4.77 -12.60
N SER A 180 -14.63 4.74 -11.27
CA SER A 180 -14.33 3.52 -10.54
C SER A 180 -15.48 2.51 -10.60
N LYS A 181 -16.73 2.96 -10.54
CA LYS A 181 -17.90 2.11 -10.71
C LYS A 181 -17.95 1.49 -12.10
N GLU A 182 -17.83 2.32 -13.15
CA GLU A 182 -17.78 1.85 -14.54
C GLU A 182 -16.64 0.88 -14.80
N PHE A 183 -15.50 1.11 -14.17
CA PHE A 183 -14.32 0.25 -14.31
C PHE A 183 -14.54 -1.15 -13.70
N ILE A 184 -15.30 -1.25 -12.60
CA ILE A 184 -15.54 -2.53 -11.89
C ILE A 184 -16.71 -3.31 -12.52
N LEU A 185 -17.71 -2.62 -13.03
CA LEU A 185 -18.91 -3.23 -13.63
C LEU A 185 -18.63 -3.74 -15.03
#